data_c00800ae56dae0f005349962227e4a77
#
_entry.id   c00800ae56dae0f005349962227e4a77
#
_cell.length_a   1.000
_cell.length_b   1.000
_cell.length_c   1.000
_cell.angle_alpha   90.00
_cell.angle_beta   90.00
_cell.angle_gamma   90.00
#
_symmetry.space_group_name_H-M   'P 1'
#
loop_
_entity.id
_entity.type
_entity.pdbx_description
1 polymer ?
#
loop_
_entity_poly.entity_id
_entity_poly.type
_entity_poly.pdbx_seq_one_letter_code
_entity_poly.pdbx_strand_id
1 'polypeptide(L)'
;MRFRNDKEGKNKQSNPIKLGLRPNIQQFLILVLVNAFVGAMIGLEQTVVPLIGKSEFGIESSAKIVSFIASFGAIKAVLNLLAGNLSDKWGRKNVLVLGWLFGVPVPIILLFAPNWNWIIFANILLGVNQGLAWSMTVNMKIDLVGKSQRGLALGLNEFAGYVAVAVIGFLTGYLASTFGLKPYPFYLGIIFAILGLAISWIIVKDTKKFTSLEIKEDASESLNVNDLSLKEVFLQTSWKNRTLLSISQAGLINNLIFGVTWGLFTLYFASFAIGISEIGFLKALHPGIWGVLQLLTGTFSDKVGRKGLIYPGMIIQGIGVWVVLYTNIYWGWIAGMSLLGIGTALVYPTLLAAISDVANPKWRATSLGVYRFWRDLGFVFGAIGIGYLADIFGLNIAFHLVAFLGIASGIFVLTFMKETSRQR
;
A
#
# COMPACT_ATOMS: atom_id res chain seq x y z
N MET A 1 -12.59 32.94 64.88
CA MET A 1 -12.97 31.77 64.12
C MET A 1 -12.47 31.95 62.66
N ARG A 2 -11.37 31.29 62.28
CA ARG A 2 -10.85 31.31 60.94
C ARG A 2 -11.28 30.00 60.28
N PHE A 3 -12.13 30.06 59.24
CA PHE A 3 -12.44 28.91 58.36
C PHE A 3 -11.34 28.77 57.30
N ARG A 4 -10.60 27.69 57.40
CA ARG A 4 -9.59 27.24 56.47
C ARG A 4 -10.32 26.46 55.37
N ASN A 5 -10.38 27.01 54.17
CA ASN A 5 -10.87 26.31 52.96
C ASN A 5 -9.71 25.58 52.31
N ASP A 6 -9.52 24.33 52.67
CA ASP A 6 -8.65 23.38 51.91
C ASP A 6 -9.45 22.80 50.74
N LYS A 7 -9.33 23.43 49.58
CA LYS A 7 -9.65 22.80 48.32
C LYS A 7 -8.36 22.19 47.72
N GLU A 8 -8.00 21.00 48.18
CA GLU A 8 -7.06 20.15 47.46
C GLU A 8 -7.65 19.78 46.10
N GLY A 9 -7.23 20.50 45.06
CA GLY A 9 -7.45 20.11 43.69
C GLY A 9 -6.67 18.82 43.44
N LYS A 10 -7.36 17.69 43.27
CA LYS A 10 -6.81 16.45 42.73
C LYS A 10 -6.19 16.72 41.38
N ASN A 11 -4.90 17.05 41.41
CA ASN A 11 -4.06 17.10 40.21
C ASN A 11 -3.98 15.66 39.66
N LYS A 12 -4.75 15.33 38.63
CA LYS A 12 -4.60 14.10 37.87
C LYS A 12 -3.21 14.15 37.25
N GLN A 13 -2.23 13.57 37.92
CA GLN A 13 -0.93 13.31 37.34
C GLN A 13 -1.16 12.49 36.09
N SER A 14 -1.11 13.15 34.93
CA SER A 14 -1.06 12.46 33.63
C SER A 14 0.22 11.63 33.62
N ASN A 15 0.09 10.32 33.59
CA ASN A 15 1.24 9.44 33.41
C ASN A 15 2.10 9.98 32.26
N PRO A 16 3.41 10.12 32.46
CA PRO A 16 4.29 10.61 31.40
C PRO A 16 4.17 9.72 30.16
N ILE A 17 3.96 10.35 29.00
CA ILE A 17 3.88 9.64 27.72
C ILE A 17 5.24 9.00 27.49
N LYS A 18 5.26 7.68 27.26
CA LYS A 18 6.49 6.90 26.99
C LYS A 18 6.48 6.39 25.55
N LEU A 19 7.54 6.67 24.81
CA LEU A 19 7.79 6.09 23.49
C LEU A 19 8.22 4.63 23.61
N GLY A 20 7.97 3.84 22.57
CA GLY A 20 8.37 2.44 22.49
C GLY A 20 7.20 1.48 22.31
N LEU A 21 7.51 0.29 21.77
CA LEU A 21 6.50 -0.74 21.49
C LEU A 21 5.86 -1.29 22.77
N ARG A 22 6.68 -1.67 23.76
CA ARG A 22 6.18 -2.29 25.00
C ARG A 22 5.16 -1.44 25.75
N PRO A 23 5.40 -0.14 26.04
CA PRO A 23 4.45 0.68 26.76
C PRO A 23 3.17 0.96 25.95
N ASN A 24 3.20 0.84 24.62
CA ASN A 24 2.11 1.18 23.72
C ASN A 24 1.54 -0.03 22.98
N ILE A 25 1.88 -1.26 23.39
CA ILE A 25 1.59 -2.51 22.64
C ILE A 25 0.09 -2.66 22.34
N GLN A 26 -0.81 -2.33 23.26
CA GLN A 26 -2.24 -2.45 23.06
C GLN A 26 -2.72 -1.55 21.90
N GLN A 27 -2.36 -0.27 21.93
CA GLN A 27 -2.72 0.68 20.88
C GLN A 27 -2.07 0.31 19.54
N PHE A 28 -0.84 -0.17 19.60
CA PHE A 28 -0.11 -0.64 18.42
C PHE A 28 -0.82 -1.82 17.74
N LEU A 29 -1.21 -2.85 18.49
CA LEU A 29 -1.93 -4.02 17.96
C LEU A 29 -3.31 -3.66 17.41
N ILE A 30 -4.03 -2.74 18.05
CA ILE A 30 -5.29 -2.20 17.51
C ILE A 30 -5.06 -1.55 16.13
N LEU A 31 -4.00 -0.76 15.97
CA LEU A 31 -3.66 -0.13 14.69
C LEU A 31 -3.19 -1.16 13.64
N VAL A 32 -2.57 -2.26 14.06
CA VAL A 32 -2.25 -3.39 13.17
C VAL A 32 -3.53 -4.04 12.65
N LEU A 33 -4.50 -4.30 13.53
CA LEU A 33 -5.80 -4.85 13.16
C LEU A 33 -6.59 -3.91 12.24
N VAL A 34 -6.61 -2.61 12.56
CA VAL A 34 -7.26 -1.61 11.68
C VAL A 34 -6.62 -1.60 10.31
N ASN A 35 -5.27 -1.72 10.22
CA ASN A 35 -4.59 -1.80 8.93
C ASN A 35 -4.88 -3.10 8.17
N ALA A 36 -5.07 -4.21 8.88
CA ALA A 36 -5.53 -5.45 8.23
C ALA A 36 -6.92 -5.26 7.59
N PHE A 37 -7.86 -4.56 8.22
CA PHE A 37 -9.14 -4.23 7.59
C PHE A 37 -8.98 -3.29 6.39
N VAL A 38 -8.05 -2.32 6.45
CA VAL A 38 -7.73 -1.47 5.29
C VAL A 38 -7.23 -2.32 4.11
N GLY A 39 -6.32 -3.27 4.37
CA GLY A 39 -5.87 -4.24 3.36
C GLY A 39 -6.99 -5.15 2.85
N ALA A 40 -7.86 -5.61 3.74
CA ALA A 40 -9.01 -6.45 3.39
C ALA A 40 -9.93 -5.80 2.35
N MET A 41 -10.10 -4.46 2.41
CA MET A 41 -10.88 -3.71 1.42
C MET A 41 -10.29 -3.79 0.00
N ILE A 42 -8.96 -3.85 -0.15
CA ILE A 42 -8.32 -4.11 -1.45
C ILE A 42 -8.51 -5.56 -1.87
N GLY A 43 -8.28 -6.51 -0.94
CA GLY A 43 -8.43 -7.94 -1.20
C GLY A 43 -9.84 -8.30 -1.70
N LEU A 44 -10.86 -7.62 -1.17
CA LEU A 44 -12.25 -7.76 -1.56
C LEU A 44 -12.48 -7.71 -3.08
N GLU A 45 -11.75 -6.85 -3.77
CA GLU A 45 -11.99 -6.54 -5.19
C GLU A 45 -11.11 -7.33 -6.15
N GLN A 46 -9.97 -7.85 -5.68
CA GLN A 46 -8.91 -8.38 -6.56
C GLN A 46 -9.35 -9.53 -7.46
N THR A 47 -10.23 -10.39 -6.96
CA THR A 47 -10.70 -11.56 -7.71
C THR A 47 -12.03 -11.28 -8.39
N VAL A 48 -12.98 -10.69 -7.67
CA VAL A 48 -14.39 -10.64 -8.12
C VAL A 48 -14.70 -9.47 -9.05
N VAL A 49 -14.13 -8.27 -8.82
CA VAL A 49 -14.53 -7.07 -9.59
C VAL A 49 -14.18 -7.18 -11.08
N PRO A 50 -12.98 -7.65 -11.51
CA PRO A 50 -12.72 -7.84 -12.93
C PRO A 50 -13.65 -8.87 -13.59
N LEU A 51 -14.03 -9.93 -12.86
CA LEU A 51 -14.96 -10.95 -13.35
C LEU A 51 -16.38 -10.40 -13.50
N ILE A 52 -16.85 -9.56 -12.55
CA ILE A 52 -18.12 -8.85 -12.63
C ILE A 52 -18.15 -7.97 -13.88
N GLY A 53 -17.07 -7.25 -14.17
CA GLY A 53 -16.96 -6.42 -15.37
C GLY A 53 -17.22 -7.21 -16.65
N LYS A 54 -16.64 -8.41 -16.74
CA LYS A 54 -16.81 -9.27 -17.91
C LYS A 54 -18.15 -9.98 -17.92
N SER A 55 -18.56 -10.63 -16.82
CA SER A 55 -19.72 -11.53 -16.79
C SER A 55 -21.06 -10.83 -16.58
N GLU A 56 -21.14 -9.79 -15.72
CA GLU A 56 -22.38 -9.11 -15.42
C GLU A 56 -22.61 -7.87 -16.30
N PHE A 57 -21.53 -7.13 -16.59
CA PHE A 57 -21.64 -5.90 -17.40
C PHE A 57 -21.27 -6.09 -18.88
N GLY A 58 -20.86 -7.29 -19.30
CA GLY A 58 -20.54 -7.61 -20.70
C GLY A 58 -19.42 -6.74 -21.28
N ILE A 59 -18.46 -6.29 -20.46
CA ILE A 59 -17.39 -5.41 -20.91
C ILE A 59 -16.28 -6.26 -21.55
N GLU A 60 -16.02 -6.02 -22.84
CA GLU A 60 -14.95 -6.69 -23.59
C GLU A 60 -13.60 -5.97 -23.45
N SER A 61 -13.58 -4.65 -23.33
CA SER A 61 -12.35 -3.87 -23.22
C SER A 61 -11.65 -4.10 -21.90
N SER A 62 -10.40 -4.57 -21.96
CA SER A 62 -9.52 -4.75 -20.79
C SER A 62 -9.27 -3.42 -20.09
N ALA A 63 -8.98 -2.35 -20.84
CA ALA A 63 -8.79 -1.00 -20.29
C ALA A 63 -10.02 -0.51 -19.53
N LYS A 64 -11.21 -0.76 -20.08
CA LYS A 64 -12.48 -0.38 -19.41
C LYS A 64 -12.67 -1.19 -18.13
N ILE A 65 -12.42 -2.51 -18.16
CA ILE A 65 -12.52 -3.35 -16.94
C ILE A 65 -11.56 -2.87 -15.87
N VAL A 66 -10.29 -2.57 -16.18
CA VAL A 66 -9.32 -2.17 -15.16
C VAL A 66 -9.34 -0.67 -14.83
N SER A 67 -10.26 0.12 -15.42
CA SER A 67 -10.39 1.56 -15.15
C SER A 67 -10.68 1.90 -13.67
N PHE A 68 -11.31 0.98 -12.93
CA PHE A 68 -11.53 1.14 -11.50
C PHE A 68 -10.19 1.20 -10.72
N ILE A 69 -9.18 0.43 -11.13
CA ILE A 69 -7.85 0.45 -10.54
C ILE A 69 -7.16 1.79 -10.83
N ALA A 70 -7.35 2.35 -12.02
CA ALA A 70 -6.81 3.67 -12.36
C ALA A 70 -7.42 4.77 -11.49
N SER A 71 -8.75 4.76 -11.32
CA SER A 71 -9.44 5.75 -10.47
C SER A 71 -9.01 5.66 -9.01
N PHE A 72 -8.90 4.44 -8.49
CA PHE A 72 -8.34 4.16 -7.18
C PHE A 72 -6.91 4.71 -7.03
N GLY A 73 -6.02 4.37 -7.95
CA GLY A 73 -4.60 4.74 -7.90
C GLY A 73 -4.40 6.25 -8.01
N ALA A 74 -5.14 6.94 -8.87
CA ALA A 74 -5.06 8.39 -9.05
C ALA A 74 -5.43 9.14 -7.76
N ILE A 75 -6.55 8.79 -7.14
CA ILE A 75 -7.02 9.42 -5.90
C ILE A 75 -6.08 9.11 -4.74
N LYS A 76 -5.65 7.86 -4.61
CA LYS A 76 -4.71 7.44 -3.57
C LYS A 76 -3.37 8.17 -3.69
N ALA A 77 -2.84 8.32 -4.91
CA ALA A 77 -1.60 9.06 -5.17
C ALA A 77 -1.67 10.50 -4.65
N VAL A 78 -2.73 11.22 -5.00
CA VAL A 78 -2.95 12.61 -4.55
C VAL A 78 -3.08 12.68 -3.02
N LEU A 79 -3.87 11.78 -2.43
CA LEU A 79 -4.11 11.82 -0.98
C LEU A 79 -2.89 11.42 -0.15
N ASN A 80 -2.01 10.59 -0.66
CA ASN A 80 -0.74 10.30 0.02
C ASN A 80 0.17 11.54 0.16
N LEU A 81 0.08 12.51 -0.76
CA LEU A 81 0.77 13.80 -0.61
C LEU A 81 0.12 14.69 0.46
N LEU A 82 -1.20 14.59 0.61
CA LEU A 82 -1.99 15.50 1.45
C LEU A 82 -2.20 14.97 2.88
N ALA A 83 -2.20 13.66 3.07
CA ALA A 83 -2.58 13.00 4.33
C ALA A 83 -1.71 13.45 5.52
N GLY A 84 -0.43 13.70 5.31
CA GLY A 84 0.47 14.22 6.33
C GLY A 84 -0.01 15.58 6.86
N ASN A 85 -0.10 16.58 5.98
CA ASN A 85 -0.55 17.93 6.34
C ASN A 85 -1.94 17.96 6.95
N LEU A 86 -2.85 17.12 6.44
CA LEU A 86 -4.21 17.02 6.97
C LEU A 86 -4.20 16.51 8.40
N SER A 87 -3.37 15.49 8.68
CA SER A 87 -3.26 14.89 10.01
C SER A 87 -2.54 15.78 11.03
N ASP A 88 -1.65 16.65 10.58
CA ASP A 88 -1.00 17.64 11.44
C ASP A 88 -2.00 18.71 11.91
N LYS A 89 -2.97 19.08 11.06
CA LYS A 89 -4.03 20.04 11.39
C LYS A 89 -5.14 19.43 12.24
N TRP A 90 -5.71 18.32 11.79
CA TRP A 90 -6.92 17.71 12.34
C TRP A 90 -6.69 16.61 13.40
N GLY A 91 -5.44 16.14 13.54
CA GLY A 91 -5.07 14.99 14.36
C GLY A 91 -5.12 13.68 13.58
N ARG A 92 -4.31 12.71 14.03
CA ARG A 92 -4.15 11.41 13.35
C ARG A 92 -5.45 10.60 13.34
N LYS A 93 -6.12 10.55 14.50
CA LYS A 93 -7.38 9.81 14.70
C LYS A 93 -8.49 10.33 13.79
N ASN A 94 -8.68 11.64 13.71
CA ASN A 94 -9.77 12.23 12.93
C ASN A 94 -9.60 11.93 11.43
N VAL A 95 -8.37 11.98 10.92
CA VAL A 95 -8.08 11.63 9.52
C VAL A 95 -8.28 10.13 9.27
N LEU A 96 -7.93 9.27 10.22
CA LEU A 96 -8.21 7.83 10.13
C LEU A 96 -9.72 7.54 10.06
N VAL A 97 -10.50 8.16 10.93
CA VAL A 97 -11.97 8.04 10.95
C VAL A 97 -12.58 8.57 9.66
N LEU A 98 -12.10 9.73 9.18
CA LEU A 98 -12.53 10.28 7.89
C LEU A 98 -12.27 9.28 6.74
N GLY A 99 -11.09 8.65 6.72
CA GLY A 99 -10.79 7.60 5.76
C GLY A 99 -11.80 6.46 5.78
N TRP A 100 -12.21 6.01 6.97
CA TRP A 100 -13.22 4.96 7.10
C TRP A 100 -14.64 5.40 6.71
N LEU A 101 -15.02 6.68 6.95
CA LEU A 101 -16.30 7.20 6.46
C LEU A 101 -16.43 7.10 4.94
N PHE A 102 -15.34 7.30 4.20
CA PHE A 102 -15.29 7.03 2.76
C PHE A 102 -15.19 5.54 2.42
N GLY A 103 -14.66 4.71 3.32
CA GLY A 103 -14.56 3.26 3.11
C GLY A 103 -15.89 2.51 3.27
N VAL A 104 -16.76 2.93 4.19
CA VAL A 104 -18.03 2.25 4.49
C VAL A 104 -18.96 2.12 3.28
N PRO A 105 -19.18 3.14 2.45
CA PRO A 105 -20.06 3.00 1.29
C PRO A 105 -19.50 2.11 0.17
N VAL A 106 -18.17 1.87 0.13
CA VAL A 106 -17.52 1.14 -0.96
C VAL A 106 -18.16 -0.24 -1.22
N PRO A 107 -18.17 -1.19 -0.28
CA PRO A 107 -18.72 -2.52 -0.54
C PRO A 107 -20.23 -2.50 -0.79
N ILE A 108 -20.95 -1.52 -0.27
CA ILE A 108 -22.39 -1.33 -0.50
C ILE A 108 -22.62 -0.91 -1.96
N ILE A 109 -21.83 0.07 -2.44
CA ILE A 109 -21.93 0.53 -3.84
C ILE A 109 -21.56 -0.60 -4.80
N LEU A 110 -20.48 -1.35 -4.52
CA LEU A 110 -20.05 -2.49 -5.34
C LEU A 110 -21.16 -3.57 -5.44
N LEU A 111 -21.82 -3.85 -4.32
CA LEU A 111 -22.92 -4.82 -4.25
C LEU A 111 -24.10 -4.43 -5.14
N PHE A 112 -24.53 -3.16 -5.06
CA PHE A 112 -25.73 -2.64 -5.74
C PHE A 112 -25.42 -1.86 -7.02
N ALA A 113 -24.17 -1.87 -7.52
CA ALA A 113 -23.76 -1.12 -8.70
C ALA A 113 -24.64 -1.47 -9.92
N PRO A 114 -25.41 -0.51 -10.48
CA PRO A 114 -26.25 -0.76 -11.65
C PRO A 114 -25.46 -0.72 -12.97
N ASN A 115 -24.26 -0.15 -12.97
CA ASN A 115 -23.37 -0.07 -14.14
C ASN A 115 -21.92 0.15 -13.69
N TRP A 116 -21.00 0.10 -14.67
CA TRP A 116 -19.56 0.18 -14.40
C TRP A 116 -19.11 1.53 -13.80
N ASN A 117 -19.80 2.61 -14.06
CA ASN A 117 -19.44 3.92 -13.49
C ASN A 117 -19.58 3.94 -11.96
N TRP A 118 -20.52 3.17 -11.40
CA TRP A 118 -20.64 3.01 -9.95
C TRP A 118 -19.49 2.21 -9.35
N ILE A 119 -18.95 1.25 -10.09
CA ILE A 119 -17.71 0.54 -9.69
C ILE A 119 -16.53 1.51 -9.66
N ILE A 120 -16.38 2.36 -10.69
CA ILE A 120 -15.36 3.41 -10.73
C ILE A 120 -15.55 4.37 -9.55
N PHE A 121 -16.79 4.81 -9.28
CA PHE A 121 -17.08 5.71 -8.15
C PHE A 121 -16.75 5.08 -6.79
N ALA A 122 -17.10 3.81 -6.57
CA ALA A 122 -16.71 3.06 -5.38
C ALA A 122 -15.17 3.06 -5.20
N ASN A 123 -14.43 2.91 -6.29
CA ASN A 123 -12.97 2.89 -6.26
C ASN A 123 -12.33 4.27 -6.07
N ILE A 124 -12.98 5.36 -6.47
CA ILE A 124 -12.61 6.71 -6.04
C ILE A 124 -12.69 6.80 -4.51
N LEU A 125 -13.81 6.35 -3.91
CA LEU A 125 -13.98 6.33 -2.45
C LEU A 125 -12.97 5.40 -1.75
N LEU A 126 -12.69 4.23 -2.34
CA LEU A 126 -11.66 3.33 -1.85
C LEU A 126 -10.27 3.98 -1.91
N GLY A 127 -9.96 4.74 -2.96
CA GLY A 127 -8.74 5.52 -3.08
C GLY A 127 -8.60 6.54 -1.94
N VAL A 128 -9.70 7.23 -1.57
CA VAL A 128 -9.75 8.13 -0.42
C VAL A 128 -9.49 7.37 0.88
N ASN A 129 -10.21 6.26 1.10
CA ASN A 129 -10.02 5.41 2.27
C ASN A 129 -8.57 4.96 2.41
N GLN A 130 -7.98 4.42 1.36
CA GLN A 130 -6.62 3.90 1.36
C GLN A 130 -5.56 5.00 1.56
N GLY A 131 -5.71 6.13 0.89
CA GLY A 131 -4.79 7.26 1.02
C GLY A 131 -4.78 7.84 2.44
N LEU A 132 -5.93 7.92 3.09
CA LEU A 132 -6.06 8.44 4.45
C LEU A 132 -5.79 7.36 5.51
N ALA A 133 -6.55 6.25 5.51
CA ALA A 133 -6.50 5.27 6.59
C ALA A 133 -5.18 4.50 6.62
N TRP A 134 -4.65 4.04 5.47
CA TRP A 134 -3.34 3.38 5.42
C TRP A 134 -2.23 4.30 5.91
N SER A 135 -2.21 5.55 5.44
CA SER A 135 -1.21 6.53 5.87
C SER A 135 -1.30 6.81 7.37
N MET A 136 -2.50 6.89 7.94
CA MET A 136 -2.66 7.15 9.37
C MET A 136 -2.25 5.96 10.23
N THR A 137 -2.58 4.73 9.83
CA THR A 137 -2.13 3.53 10.57
C THR A 137 -0.61 3.40 10.59
N VAL A 138 0.07 3.79 9.51
CA VAL A 138 1.54 3.89 9.45
C VAL A 138 2.06 4.96 10.41
N ASN A 139 1.58 6.21 10.26
CA ASN A 139 2.07 7.35 11.02
C ASN A 139 1.85 7.15 12.52
N MET A 140 0.66 6.71 12.91
CA MET A 140 0.32 6.48 14.32
C MET A 140 1.20 5.41 14.97
N LYS A 141 1.54 4.34 14.26
CA LYS A 141 2.47 3.31 14.78
C LYS A 141 3.89 3.84 14.92
N ILE A 142 4.36 4.67 13.98
CA ILE A 142 5.64 5.35 14.07
C ILE A 142 5.66 6.29 15.27
N ASP A 143 4.62 7.10 15.45
CA ASP A 143 4.47 8.03 16.57
C ASP A 143 4.60 7.29 17.93
N LEU A 144 3.97 6.12 18.07
CA LEU A 144 3.99 5.33 19.32
C LEU A 144 5.36 4.74 19.64
N VAL A 145 6.14 4.32 18.66
CA VAL A 145 7.39 3.59 18.89
C VAL A 145 8.64 4.48 18.87
N GLY A 146 8.56 5.65 18.25
CA GLY A 146 9.70 6.55 18.09
C GLY A 146 10.76 6.06 17.09
N LYS A 147 11.91 6.75 17.03
CA LYS A 147 12.96 6.54 16.01
C LYS A 147 13.55 5.12 15.99
N SER A 148 13.82 4.56 17.15
CA SER A 148 14.57 3.29 17.29
C SER A 148 13.82 2.07 16.75
N GLN A 149 12.48 2.10 16.67
CA GLN A 149 11.65 0.97 16.26
C GLN A 149 10.78 1.25 15.03
N ARG A 150 11.05 2.34 14.29
CA ARG A 150 10.30 2.71 13.08
C ARG A 150 10.26 1.60 12.01
N GLY A 151 11.40 0.95 11.78
CA GLY A 151 11.48 -0.14 10.81
C GLY A 151 10.55 -1.31 11.16
N LEU A 152 10.52 -1.68 12.45
CA LEU A 152 9.60 -2.71 12.94
C LEU A 152 8.13 -2.29 12.78
N ALA A 153 7.80 -1.04 13.12
CA ALA A 153 6.44 -0.50 12.99
C ALA A 153 5.96 -0.52 11.54
N LEU A 154 6.82 -0.09 10.60
CA LEU A 154 6.54 -0.13 9.16
C LEU A 154 6.37 -1.58 8.67
N GLY A 155 7.31 -2.47 9.02
CA GLY A 155 7.26 -3.88 8.62
C GLY A 155 5.98 -4.57 9.09
N LEU A 156 5.58 -4.39 10.34
CA LEU A 156 4.35 -4.96 10.89
C LEU A 156 3.08 -4.33 10.28
N ASN A 157 3.12 -3.02 9.96
CA ASN A 157 2.02 -2.38 9.25
C ASN A 157 1.78 -3.02 7.90
N GLU A 158 2.82 -3.08 7.09
CA GLU A 158 2.73 -3.58 5.72
C GLU A 158 2.43 -5.09 5.70
N PHE A 159 3.03 -5.87 6.62
CA PHE A 159 2.70 -7.29 6.82
C PHE A 159 1.20 -7.49 7.03
N ALA A 160 0.61 -6.80 8.02
CA ALA A 160 -0.81 -6.96 8.33
C ALA A 160 -1.71 -6.56 7.14
N GLY A 161 -1.37 -5.46 6.46
CA GLY A 161 -2.11 -4.99 5.30
C GLY A 161 -2.07 -5.98 4.15
N TYR A 162 -0.89 -6.40 3.68
CA TYR A 162 -0.78 -7.26 2.49
C TYR A 162 -1.15 -8.72 2.75
N VAL A 163 -0.93 -9.24 3.95
CA VAL A 163 -1.47 -10.57 4.31
C VAL A 163 -3.01 -10.53 4.31
N ALA A 164 -3.63 -9.45 4.80
CA ALA A 164 -5.09 -9.30 4.73
C ALA A 164 -5.57 -9.18 3.27
N VAL A 165 -4.85 -8.44 2.40
CA VAL A 165 -5.14 -8.43 0.94
C VAL A 165 -5.16 -9.84 0.39
N ALA A 166 -4.15 -10.67 0.71
CA ALA A 166 -4.05 -12.04 0.22
C ALA A 166 -5.18 -12.94 0.74
N VAL A 167 -5.36 -12.96 2.06
CA VAL A 167 -6.36 -13.84 2.70
C VAL A 167 -7.77 -13.50 2.23
N ILE A 168 -8.12 -12.21 2.16
CA ILE A 168 -9.45 -11.79 1.75
C ILE A 168 -9.63 -11.93 0.23
N GLY A 169 -8.59 -11.69 -0.58
CA GLY A 169 -8.62 -11.95 -2.01
C GLY A 169 -8.89 -13.43 -2.35
N PHE A 170 -8.27 -14.35 -1.60
CA PHE A 170 -8.58 -15.77 -1.69
C PHE A 170 -10.00 -16.10 -1.20
N LEU A 171 -10.37 -15.60 -0.02
CA LEU A 171 -11.68 -15.89 0.59
C LEU A 171 -12.83 -15.39 -0.29
N THR A 172 -12.71 -14.21 -0.91
CA THR A 172 -13.73 -13.70 -1.84
C THR A 172 -13.82 -14.52 -3.12
N GLY A 173 -12.69 -15.03 -3.63
CA GLY A 173 -12.66 -16.00 -4.73
C GLY A 173 -13.37 -17.32 -4.37
N TYR A 174 -13.11 -17.84 -3.17
CA TYR A 174 -13.79 -19.04 -2.66
C TYR A 174 -15.30 -18.83 -2.49
N LEU A 175 -15.72 -17.73 -1.86
CA LEU A 175 -17.13 -17.38 -1.72
C LEU A 175 -17.81 -17.19 -3.09
N ALA A 176 -17.13 -16.54 -4.02
CA ALA A 176 -17.65 -16.34 -5.37
C ALA A 176 -17.79 -17.64 -6.15
N SER A 177 -16.89 -18.61 -5.94
CA SER A 177 -16.99 -19.94 -6.59
C SER A 177 -18.17 -20.77 -6.06
N THR A 178 -18.54 -20.56 -4.78
CA THR A 178 -19.58 -21.36 -4.11
C THR A 178 -20.96 -20.70 -4.24
N PHE A 179 -21.03 -19.39 -4.10
CA PHE A 179 -22.29 -18.65 -3.96
C PHE A 179 -22.52 -17.60 -5.06
N GLY A 180 -21.60 -17.50 -6.05
CA GLY A 180 -21.65 -16.48 -7.10
C GLY A 180 -20.89 -15.20 -6.73
N LEU A 181 -20.67 -14.35 -7.74
CA LEU A 181 -19.88 -13.12 -7.62
C LEU A 181 -20.48 -12.10 -6.65
N LYS A 182 -21.79 -12.14 -6.45
CA LYS A 182 -22.59 -11.34 -5.49
C LYS A 182 -23.60 -12.25 -4.79
N PRO A 183 -24.08 -11.90 -3.57
CA PRO A 183 -23.71 -10.76 -2.73
C PRO A 183 -22.60 -11.08 -1.72
N TYR A 184 -22.31 -12.36 -1.47
CA TYR A 184 -21.54 -12.84 -0.33
C TYR A 184 -20.12 -12.26 -0.21
N PRO A 185 -19.32 -12.11 -1.29
CA PRO A 185 -18.02 -11.47 -1.17
C PRO A 185 -18.11 -10.05 -0.57
N PHE A 186 -19.12 -9.27 -0.95
CA PHE A 186 -19.27 -7.88 -0.51
C PHE A 186 -19.79 -7.74 0.92
N TYR A 187 -20.50 -8.73 1.45
CA TYR A 187 -20.89 -8.74 2.88
C TYR A 187 -19.66 -8.74 3.79
N LEU A 188 -18.57 -9.43 3.42
CA LEU A 188 -17.30 -9.35 4.15
C LEU A 188 -16.76 -7.91 4.16
N GLY A 189 -16.82 -7.23 3.03
CA GLY A 189 -16.38 -5.84 2.91
C GLY A 189 -17.18 -4.90 3.82
N ILE A 190 -18.51 -5.08 3.90
CA ILE A 190 -19.37 -4.30 4.80
C ILE A 190 -18.96 -4.52 6.25
N ILE A 191 -18.72 -5.78 6.66
CA ILE A 191 -18.29 -6.12 8.02
C ILE A 191 -16.95 -5.42 8.32
N PHE A 192 -15.95 -5.53 7.45
CA PHE A 192 -14.63 -4.93 7.68
C PHE A 192 -14.69 -3.40 7.70
N ALA A 193 -15.50 -2.78 6.86
CA ALA A 193 -15.66 -1.33 6.82
C ALA A 193 -16.32 -0.80 8.11
N ILE A 194 -17.36 -1.47 8.58
CA ILE A 194 -18.05 -1.10 9.84
C ILE A 194 -17.13 -1.32 11.03
N LEU A 195 -16.44 -2.46 11.12
CA LEU A 195 -15.50 -2.74 12.22
C LEU A 195 -14.31 -1.78 12.19
N GLY A 196 -13.76 -1.50 11.00
CA GLY A 196 -12.68 -0.54 10.82
C GLY A 196 -13.07 0.86 11.30
N LEU A 197 -14.26 1.33 10.95
CA LEU A 197 -14.82 2.60 11.43
C LEU A 197 -15.04 2.58 12.94
N ALA A 198 -15.74 1.57 13.45
CA ALA A 198 -16.09 1.48 14.86
C ALA A 198 -14.86 1.42 15.77
N ILE A 199 -13.88 0.58 15.45
CA ILE A 199 -12.63 0.47 16.22
C ILE A 199 -11.84 1.78 16.13
N SER A 200 -11.75 2.39 14.95
CA SER A 200 -11.02 3.65 14.76
C SER A 200 -11.68 4.80 15.55
N TRP A 201 -12.99 4.84 15.59
CA TRP A 201 -13.73 5.89 16.30
C TRP A 201 -13.72 5.69 17.81
N ILE A 202 -14.04 4.48 18.29
CA ILE A 202 -14.28 4.20 19.71
C ILE A 202 -12.97 3.91 20.44
N ILE A 203 -12.09 3.04 19.88
CA ILE A 203 -10.98 2.44 20.61
C ILE A 203 -9.65 3.14 20.32
N VAL A 204 -9.39 3.53 19.06
CA VAL A 204 -8.13 4.18 18.68
C VAL A 204 -8.01 5.54 19.39
N LYS A 205 -6.84 5.79 19.99
CA LYS A 205 -6.48 7.07 20.62
C LYS A 205 -5.60 7.87 19.68
N ASP A 206 -5.76 9.20 19.68
CA ASP A 206 -4.90 10.09 18.85
C ASP A 206 -3.46 10.08 19.33
N THR A 207 -2.52 10.00 18.37
CA THR A 207 -1.07 9.92 18.66
C THR A 207 -0.33 11.24 18.44
N LYS A 208 -1.01 12.32 18.07
CA LYS A 208 -0.38 13.62 17.79
C LYS A 208 0.50 14.11 18.96
N LYS A 209 0.14 13.78 20.21
CA LYS A 209 0.95 14.16 21.38
C LYS A 209 2.31 13.48 21.45
N PHE A 210 2.46 12.30 20.85
CA PHE A 210 3.74 11.58 20.81
C PHE A 210 4.74 12.26 19.86
N THR A 211 4.28 12.86 18.76
CA THR A 211 5.16 13.59 17.83
C THR A 211 5.81 14.81 18.47
N SER A 212 5.12 15.48 19.41
CA SER A 212 5.70 16.64 20.12
C SER A 212 6.86 16.28 21.05
N LEU A 213 6.91 15.05 21.54
CA LEU A 213 8.05 14.53 22.32
C LEU A 213 9.25 14.29 21.45
N GLU A 214 9.03 13.67 20.29
CA GLU A 214 10.11 13.38 19.33
C GLU A 214 10.73 14.68 18.77
N ILE A 215 9.93 15.71 18.47
CA ILE A 215 10.41 17.01 18.01
C ILE A 215 11.29 17.68 19.09
N LYS A 216 10.96 17.53 20.36
CA LYS A 216 11.79 18.09 21.46
C LYS A 216 13.16 17.40 21.56
N GLU A 217 13.21 16.08 21.31
CA GLU A 217 14.47 15.34 21.27
C GLU A 217 15.32 15.73 20.04
N ASP A 218 14.67 16.03 18.88
CA ASP A 218 15.36 16.42 17.65
C ASP A 218 15.81 17.87 17.60
N ALA A 219 15.18 18.77 18.32
CA ALA A 219 15.54 20.20 18.35
C ALA A 219 16.99 20.44 18.84
N SER A 220 17.59 19.47 19.54
CA SER A 220 18.98 19.53 19.97
C SER A 220 20.02 19.17 18.89
N GLU A 221 19.58 18.54 17.77
CA GLU A 221 20.48 18.03 16.71
C GLU A 221 20.46 18.84 15.39
N SER A 222 19.54 19.78 15.20
CA SER A 222 19.33 20.44 13.91
C SER A 222 19.98 21.80 13.80
N LEU A 223 21.27 21.87 13.58
CA LEU A 223 22.00 23.07 13.15
C LEU A 223 22.20 23.06 11.61
N ASN A 224 21.72 24.15 10.95
CA ASN A 224 22.07 24.58 9.60
C ASN A 224 21.80 23.64 8.40
N VAL A 225 20.54 23.42 8.06
CA VAL A 225 20.16 22.94 6.71
C VAL A 225 19.06 23.84 6.16
N ASN A 226 19.17 24.30 4.90
CA ASN A 226 18.14 25.08 4.22
C ASN A 226 16.83 24.29 4.10
N ASP A 227 15.71 24.93 4.48
CA ASP A 227 14.39 24.37 4.27
C ASP A 227 14.04 24.46 2.77
N LEU A 228 13.91 23.29 2.13
CA LEU A 228 13.47 23.21 0.74
C LEU A 228 11.95 23.37 0.66
N SER A 229 11.47 24.12 -0.33
CA SER A 229 10.04 24.20 -0.65
C SER A 229 9.50 22.85 -1.14
N LEU A 230 8.19 22.64 -1.05
CA LEU A 230 7.53 21.44 -1.59
C LEU A 230 7.90 21.18 -3.06
N LYS A 231 7.96 22.24 -3.87
CA LYS A 231 8.34 22.18 -5.29
C LYS A 231 9.78 21.68 -5.46
N GLU A 232 10.71 22.19 -4.66
CA GLU A 232 12.11 21.76 -4.73
C GLU A 232 12.31 20.32 -4.29
N VAL A 233 11.63 19.86 -3.21
CA VAL A 233 11.67 18.48 -2.77
C VAL A 233 11.06 17.57 -3.84
N PHE A 234 9.96 18.01 -4.48
CA PHE A 234 9.36 17.26 -5.60
C PHE A 234 10.34 17.11 -6.77
N LEU A 235 11.00 18.20 -7.17
CA LEU A 235 12.00 18.18 -8.25
C LEU A 235 13.22 17.33 -7.89
N GLN A 236 13.72 17.42 -6.64
CA GLN A 236 14.82 16.58 -6.17
C GLN A 236 14.48 15.10 -6.20
N THR A 237 13.31 14.73 -5.68
CA THR A 237 12.89 13.32 -5.56
C THR A 237 12.54 12.72 -6.93
N SER A 238 12.02 13.55 -7.85
CA SER A 238 11.53 13.08 -9.15
C SER A 238 12.59 13.09 -10.26
N TRP A 239 13.49 14.10 -10.29
CA TRP A 239 14.32 14.34 -11.48
C TRP A 239 15.79 14.68 -11.19
N LYS A 240 16.07 15.57 -10.22
CA LYS A 240 17.40 16.12 -10.03
C LYS A 240 18.40 15.17 -9.39
N ASN A 241 17.95 14.37 -8.41
CA ASN A 241 18.80 13.39 -7.75
C ASN A 241 18.65 12.02 -8.43
N ARG A 242 19.72 11.53 -9.08
CA ARG A 242 19.71 10.26 -9.83
C ARG A 242 19.31 9.04 -8.96
N THR A 243 19.72 9.02 -7.70
CA THR A 243 19.35 7.93 -6.79
C THR A 243 17.87 7.98 -6.42
N LEU A 244 17.32 9.16 -6.08
CA LEU A 244 15.91 9.34 -5.78
C LEU A 244 15.02 9.09 -7.01
N LEU A 245 15.46 9.54 -8.22
CA LEU A 245 14.81 9.19 -9.49
C LEU A 245 14.76 7.67 -9.68
N SER A 246 15.89 6.96 -9.47
CA SER A 246 15.96 5.50 -9.62
C SER A 246 15.00 4.80 -8.65
N ILE A 247 14.87 5.30 -7.43
CA ILE A 247 13.95 4.78 -6.43
C ILE A 247 12.49 5.04 -6.84
N SER A 248 12.19 6.26 -7.29
CA SER A 248 10.82 6.67 -7.65
C SER A 248 10.30 5.91 -8.88
N GLN A 249 11.13 5.74 -9.93
CA GLN A 249 10.74 4.95 -11.09
C GLN A 249 10.60 3.46 -10.75
N ALA A 250 11.47 2.88 -9.89
CA ALA A 250 11.33 1.50 -9.47
C ALA A 250 10.03 1.28 -8.67
N GLY A 251 9.65 2.23 -7.81
CA GLY A 251 8.38 2.20 -7.12
C GLY A 251 7.18 2.29 -8.06
N LEU A 252 7.24 3.15 -9.07
CA LEU A 252 6.21 3.28 -10.10
C LEU A 252 6.03 1.96 -10.85
N ILE A 253 7.12 1.36 -11.38
CA ILE A 253 7.05 0.10 -12.14
C ILE A 253 6.63 -1.07 -11.25
N ASN A 254 7.12 -1.15 -10.01
CA ASN A 254 6.67 -2.16 -9.05
C ASN A 254 5.15 -2.12 -8.85
N ASN A 255 4.58 -0.94 -8.70
CA ASN A 255 3.15 -0.79 -8.49
C ASN A 255 2.31 -0.90 -9.78
N LEU A 256 2.91 -0.58 -10.94
CA LEU A 256 2.35 -0.88 -12.24
C LEU A 256 2.16 -2.40 -12.40
N ILE A 257 3.20 -3.20 -12.10
CA ILE A 257 3.14 -4.66 -12.12
C ILE A 257 2.05 -5.16 -11.16
N PHE A 258 1.96 -4.61 -9.95
CA PHE A 258 0.92 -4.98 -8.99
C PHE A 258 -0.49 -4.63 -9.50
N GLY A 259 -0.67 -3.47 -10.13
CA GLY A 259 -1.95 -3.07 -10.75
C GLY A 259 -2.36 -4.00 -11.89
N VAL A 260 -1.41 -4.40 -12.74
CA VAL A 260 -1.64 -5.38 -13.82
C VAL A 260 -2.01 -6.75 -13.24
N THR A 261 -1.30 -7.20 -12.20
CA THR A 261 -1.66 -8.45 -11.54
C THR A 261 -3.04 -8.36 -10.89
N TRP A 262 -3.43 -7.21 -10.34
CA TRP A 262 -4.76 -7.03 -9.76
C TRP A 262 -5.88 -7.23 -10.80
N GLY A 263 -5.82 -6.58 -11.93
CA GLY A 263 -6.90 -6.57 -12.93
C GLY A 263 -6.71 -7.60 -14.05
N LEU A 264 -5.65 -7.43 -14.84
CA LEU A 264 -5.48 -8.17 -16.08
C LEU A 264 -5.14 -9.65 -15.88
N PHE A 265 -4.39 -10.01 -14.81
CA PHE A 265 -4.11 -11.43 -14.54
C PHE A 265 -5.39 -12.19 -14.14
N THR A 266 -6.35 -11.54 -13.49
CA THR A 266 -7.64 -12.17 -13.21
C THR A 266 -8.36 -12.54 -14.53
N LEU A 267 -8.38 -11.63 -15.50
CA LEU A 267 -8.95 -11.88 -16.83
C LEU A 267 -8.16 -12.95 -17.61
N TYR A 268 -6.83 -12.92 -17.53
CA TYR A 268 -5.96 -13.90 -18.15
C TYR A 268 -6.20 -15.31 -17.62
N PHE A 269 -6.21 -15.50 -16.31
CA PHE A 269 -6.48 -16.82 -15.72
C PHE A 269 -7.91 -17.30 -16.03
N ALA A 270 -8.90 -16.40 -16.02
CA ALA A 270 -10.26 -16.76 -16.40
C ALA A 270 -10.39 -17.23 -17.86
N SER A 271 -9.49 -16.81 -18.77
CA SER A 271 -9.51 -17.27 -20.16
C SER A 271 -9.10 -18.75 -20.35
N PHE A 272 -8.48 -19.35 -19.34
CA PHE A 272 -8.11 -20.77 -19.32
C PHE A 272 -9.18 -21.66 -18.64
N ALA A 273 -10.36 -21.12 -18.37
CA ALA A 273 -11.49 -21.86 -17.77
C ALA A 273 -11.17 -22.54 -16.43
N ILE A 274 -10.20 -22.02 -15.66
CA ILE A 274 -9.96 -22.47 -14.29
C ILE A 274 -11.03 -21.90 -13.33
N GLY A 275 -11.23 -22.56 -12.20
CA GLY A 275 -12.24 -22.16 -11.21
C GLY A 275 -11.93 -20.80 -10.55
N ILE A 276 -12.98 -20.08 -10.13
CA ILE A 276 -12.83 -18.77 -9.50
C ILE A 276 -12.03 -18.86 -8.18
N SER A 277 -12.18 -19.97 -7.43
CA SER A 277 -11.39 -20.23 -6.22
C SER A 277 -9.90 -20.38 -6.53
N GLU A 278 -9.56 -21.06 -7.64
CA GLU A 278 -8.18 -21.23 -8.11
C GLU A 278 -7.57 -19.89 -8.53
N ILE A 279 -8.35 -19.05 -9.23
CA ILE A 279 -7.95 -17.67 -9.55
C ILE A 279 -7.69 -16.89 -8.25
N GLY A 280 -8.60 -16.99 -7.27
CA GLY A 280 -8.45 -16.35 -5.96
C GLY A 280 -7.17 -16.77 -5.24
N PHE A 281 -6.81 -18.07 -5.28
CA PHE A 281 -5.57 -18.58 -4.72
C PHE A 281 -4.33 -18.01 -5.43
N LEU A 282 -4.30 -18.04 -6.76
CA LEU A 282 -3.20 -17.47 -7.55
C LEU A 282 -3.03 -15.98 -7.24
N LYS A 283 -4.12 -15.24 -7.13
CA LYS A 283 -4.12 -13.82 -6.79
C LYS A 283 -3.59 -13.53 -5.38
N ALA A 284 -3.84 -14.42 -4.43
CA ALA A 284 -3.37 -14.30 -3.05
C ALA A 284 -1.85 -14.50 -2.90
N LEU A 285 -1.21 -15.29 -3.80
CA LEU A 285 0.22 -15.60 -3.70
C LEU A 285 1.10 -14.34 -3.75
N HIS A 286 0.85 -13.43 -4.68
CA HIS A 286 1.67 -12.22 -4.82
C HIS A 286 1.65 -11.36 -3.53
N PRO A 287 0.52 -10.82 -3.06
CA PRO A 287 0.49 -10.03 -1.84
C PRO A 287 0.79 -10.83 -0.57
N GLY A 288 0.48 -12.12 -0.53
CA GLY A 288 0.75 -13.00 0.61
C GLY A 288 2.25 -13.22 0.84
N ILE A 289 2.96 -13.64 -0.19
CA ILE A 289 4.41 -13.85 -0.15
C ILE A 289 5.13 -12.53 0.12
N TRP A 290 4.72 -11.46 -0.57
CA TRP A 290 5.22 -10.13 -0.31
C TRP A 290 5.02 -9.73 1.16
N GLY A 291 3.80 -9.84 1.69
CA GLY A 291 3.47 -9.49 3.07
C GLY A 291 4.32 -10.23 4.09
N VAL A 292 4.51 -11.54 3.92
CA VAL A 292 5.29 -12.37 4.84
C VAL A 292 6.80 -12.06 4.75
N LEU A 293 7.35 -12.06 3.55
CA LEU A 293 8.80 -11.92 3.36
C LEU A 293 9.33 -10.52 3.69
N GLN A 294 8.52 -9.47 3.59
CA GLN A 294 8.98 -8.11 3.89
C GLN A 294 9.36 -7.91 5.36
N LEU A 295 8.91 -8.76 6.28
CA LEU A 295 9.39 -8.74 7.67
C LEU A 295 10.90 -9.02 7.77
N LEU A 296 11.43 -9.78 6.82
CA LEU A 296 12.84 -10.18 6.78
C LEU A 296 13.68 -9.25 5.89
N THR A 297 13.09 -8.77 4.80
CA THR A 297 13.85 -8.04 3.76
C THR A 297 14.33 -6.67 4.23
N GLY A 298 13.65 -6.01 5.16
CA GLY A 298 14.12 -4.76 5.77
C GLY A 298 15.49 -4.92 6.43
N THR A 299 15.63 -5.89 7.34
CA THR A 299 16.89 -6.18 8.02
C THR A 299 17.94 -6.79 7.09
N PHE A 300 17.50 -7.55 6.08
CA PHE A 300 18.40 -8.12 5.08
C PHE A 300 19.02 -7.04 4.19
N SER A 301 18.24 -6.00 3.86
CA SER A 301 18.72 -4.86 3.08
C SER A 301 19.77 -4.01 3.80
N ASP A 302 19.82 -4.05 5.14
CA ASP A 302 20.86 -3.39 5.92
C ASP A 302 22.22 -4.09 5.77
N LYS A 303 22.23 -5.39 5.49
CA LYS A 303 23.43 -6.21 5.34
C LYS A 303 23.94 -6.28 3.90
N VAL A 304 23.05 -6.48 2.95
CA VAL A 304 23.39 -6.70 1.52
C VAL A 304 23.48 -5.38 0.74
N GLY A 305 22.90 -4.33 1.29
CA GLY A 305 22.77 -3.04 0.62
C GLY A 305 21.40 -2.85 -0.04
N ARG A 306 20.95 -1.59 -0.15
CA ARG A 306 19.65 -1.24 -0.72
C ARG A 306 19.58 -1.58 -2.20
N LYS A 307 20.58 -1.11 -2.95
CA LYS A 307 20.71 -1.37 -4.37
C LYS A 307 20.76 -2.88 -4.65
N GLY A 308 21.52 -3.63 -3.83
CA GLY A 308 21.71 -5.09 -3.94
C GLY A 308 20.42 -5.91 -3.84
N LEU A 309 19.32 -5.37 -3.28
CA LEU A 309 18.02 -6.01 -3.24
C LEU A 309 17.03 -5.45 -4.27
N ILE A 310 17.06 -4.13 -4.54
CA ILE A 310 16.09 -3.49 -5.43
C ILE A 310 16.25 -3.99 -6.87
N TYR A 311 17.47 -3.95 -7.44
CA TYR A 311 17.64 -4.32 -8.86
C TYR A 311 17.29 -5.79 -9.14
N PRO A 312 17.73 -6.79 -8.35
CA PRO A 312 17.35 -8.17 -8.62
C PRO A 312 15.86 -8.41 -8.34
N GLY A 313 15.29 -7.76 -7.33
CA GLY A 313 13.87 -7.85 -7.05
C GLY A 313 13.00 -7.36 -8.21
N MET A 314 13.38 -6.28 -8.91
CA MET A 314 12.69 -5.81 -10.11
C MET A 314 12.84 -6.81 -11.28
N ILE A 315 14.02 -7.38 -11.46
CA ILE A 315 14.27 -8.40 -12.50
C ILE A 315 13.44 -9.67 -12.22
N ILE A 316 13.41 -10.12 -10.96
CA ILE A 316 12.61 -11.28 -10.53
C ILE A 316 11.12 -11.05 -10.83
N GLN A 317 10.59 -9.85 -10.61
CA GLN A 317 9.20 -9.54 -10.97
C GLN A 317 8.97 -9.66 -12.49
N GLY A 318 9.85 -9.11 -13.31
CA GLY A 318 9.75 -9.26 -14.77
C GLY A 318 9.79 -10.72 -15.22
N ILE A 319 10.72 -11.51 -14.65
CA ILE A 319 10.80 -12.96 -14.91
C ILE A 319 9.51 -13.65 -14.43
N GLY A 320 8.96 -13.28 -13.28
CA GLY A 320 7.70 -13.82 -12.75
C GLY A 320 6.54 -13.64 -13.72
N VAL A 321 6.42 -12.47 -14.36
CA VAL A 321 5.43 -12.24 -15.43
C VAL A 321 5.65 -13.18 -16.61
N TRP A 322 6.89 -13.36 -17.08
CA TRP A 322 7.18 -14.30 -18.17
C TRP A 322 6.92 -15.75 -17.78
N VAL A 323 7.21 -16.17 -16.55
CA VAL A 323 6.89 -17.51 -16.08
C VAL A 323 5.38 -17.76 -16.14
N VAL A 324 4.54 -16.80 -15.70
CA VAL A 324 3.08 -16.91 -15.85
C VAL A 324 2.69 -17.06 -17.33
N LEU A 325 3.28 -16.27 -18.20
CA LEU A 325 2.91 -16.20 -19.63
C LEU A 325 3.31 -17.45 -20.40
N TYR A 326 4.51 -18.00 -20.15
CA TYR A 326 5.06 -19.09 -20.97
C TYR A 326 4.71 -20.49 -20.49
N THR A 327 4.33 -20.68 -19.21
CA THR A 327 4.13 -22.02 -18.68
C THR A 327 2.75 -22.60 -19.01
N ASN A 328 1.70 -21.79 -19.15
CA ASN A 328 0.32 -22.18 -19.44
C ASN A 328 -0.21 -23.37 -18.62
N ILE A 329 0.37 -23.60 -17.43
CA ILE A 329 -0.02 -24.66 -16.49
C ILE A 329 -0.15 -24.08 -15.10
N TYR A 330 -1.05 -24.63 -14.30
CA TYR A 330 -1.38 -24.11 -12.97
C TYR A 330 -0.16 -23.98 -12.03
N TRP A 331 0.72 -24.99 -12.01
CA TRP A 331 1.95 -24.95 -11.20
C TRP A 331 2.94 -23.88 -11.66
N GLY A 332 3.00 -23.61 -12.97
CA GLY A 332 3.80 -22.52 -13.51
C GLY A 332 3.26 -21.16 -13.10
N TRP A 333 1.93 -21.00 -13.06
CA TRP A 333 1.30 -19.78 -12.57
C TRP A 333 1.56 -19.57 -11.07
N ILE A 334 1.50 -20.64 -10.26
CA ILE A 334 1.92 -20.59 -8.84
C ILE A 334 3.37 -20.10 -8.73
N ALA A 335 4.28 -20.66 -9.52
CA ALA A 335 5.69 -20.25 -9.50
C ALA A 335 5.87 -18.79 -9.92
N GLY A 336 5.23 -18.34 -11.00
CA GLY A 336 5.30 -16.97 -11.47
C GLY A 336 4.72 -15.96 -10.49
N MET A 337 3.54 -16.23 -9.91
CA MET A 337 2.92 -15.38 -8.88
C MET A 337 3.76 -15.33 -7.60
N SER A 338 4.42 -16.44 -7.26
CA SER A 338 5.35 -16.50 -6.12
C SER A 338 6.60 -15.66 -6.37
N LEU A 339 7.18 -15.70 -7.57
CA LEU A 339 8.30 -14.85 -7.97
C LEU A 339 7.94 -13.37 -7.90
N LEU A 340 6.72 -12.98 -8.34
CA LEU A 340 6.22 -11.62 -8.20
C LEU A 340 6.18 -11.19 -6.73
N GLY A 341 5.70 -12.04 -5.83
CA GLY A 341 5.66 -11.79 -4.39
C GLY A 341 7.05 -11.64 -3.78
N ILE A 342 7.99 -12.54 -4.13
CA ILE A 342 9.39 -12.48 -3.69
C ILE A 342 10.05 -11.19 -4.18
N GLY A 343 9.94 -10.90 -5.48
CA GLY A 343 10.52 -9.70 -6.08
C GLY A 343 9.99 -8.43 -5.42
N THR A 344 8.67 -8.33 -5.20
CA THR A 344 8.07 -7.17 -4.51
C THR A 344 8.52 -7.05 -3.07
N ALA A 345 8.69 -8.16 -2.34
CA ALA A 345 9.19 -8.15 -0.98
C ALA A 345 10.64 -7.64 -0.88
N LEU A 346 11.49 -7.93 -1.86
CA LEU A 346 12.85 -7.40 -1.93
C LEU A 346 12.87 -5.90 -2.25
N VAL A 347 11.92 -5.43 -3.05
CA VAL A 347 11.88 -4.06 -3.59
C VAL A 347 11.23 -3.08 -2.63
N TYR A 348 9.98 -3.31 -2.25
CA TYR A 348 9.13 -2.28 -1.65
C TYR A 348 9.66 -1.71 -0.31
N PRO A 349 9.96 -2.53 0.72
CA PRO A 349 10.49 -2.00 1.97
C PRO A 349 11.87 -1.37 1.81
N THR A 350 12.67 -1.91 0.88
CA THR A 350 14.02 -1.43 0.58
C THR A 350 14.02 -0.06 -0.10
N LEU A 351 13.03 0.23 -0.96
CA LEU A 351 12.84 1.56 -1.56
C LEU A 351 12.53 2.62 -0.49
N LEU A 352 11.66 2.29 0.48
CA LEU A 352 11.34 3.21 1.58
C LEU A 352 12.56 3.51 2.45
N ALA A 353 13.38 2.49 2.72
CA ALA A 353 14.62 2.64 3.45
C ALA A 353 15.63 3.49 2.66
N ALA A 354 15.82 3.22 1.37
CA ALA A 354 16.73 3.96 0.51
C ALA A 354 16.40 5.45 0.41
N ILE A 355 15.10 5.82 0.33
CA ILE A 355 14.70 7.24 0.39
C ILE A 355 15.09 7.85 1.73
N SER A 356 14.85 7.11 2.82
CA SER A 356 15.16 7.58 4.17
C SER A 356 16.67 7.76 4.39
N ASP A 357 17.51 7.00 3.70
CA ASP A 357 18.96 7.11 3.74
C ASP A 357 19.47 8.36 2.97
N VAL A 358 18.82 8.71 1.86
CA VAL A 358 19.24 9.83 0.96
C VAL A 358 18.60 11.16 1.33
N ALA A 359 17.33 11.15 1.72
CA ALA A 359 16.59 12.38 2.00
C ALA A 359 17.01 12.97 3.35
N ASN A 360 17.34 14.28 3.34
CA ASN A 360 17.64 14.99 4.57
C ASN A 360 16.47 14.93 5.57
N PRO A 361 16.72 14.79 6.87
CA PRO A 361 15.68 14.71 7.91
C PRO A 361 14.59 15.78 7.80
N LYS A 362 14.93 17.03 7.45
CA LYS A 362 13.97 18.15 7.35
C LYS A 362 12.91 17.97 6.27
N TRP A 363 13.24 17.32 5.14
CA TRP A 363 12.30 17.13 4.03
C TRP A 363 12.05 15.65 3.68
N ARG A 364 12.54 14.72 4.51
CA ARG A 364 12.39 13.25 4.31
C ARG A 364 10.93 12.83 4.20
N ALA A 365 10.06 13.34 5.07
CA ALA A 365 8.63 13.02 5.05
C ALA A 365 7.97 13.46 3.73
N THR A 366 8.34 14.63 3.23
CA THR A 366 7.87 15.14 1.94
C THR A 366 8.38 14.29 0.78
N SER A 367 9.68 13.90 0.81
CA SER A 367 10.26 13.00 -0.21
C SER A 367 9.57 11.63 -0.25
N LEU A 368 9.26 11.05 0.92
CA LEU A 368 8.45 9.83 1.01
C LEU A 368 7.04 10.02 0.45
N GLY A 369 6.43 11.18 0.65
CA GLY A 369 5.14 11.54 0.05
C GLY A 369 5.22 11.60 -1.48
N VAL A 370 6.24 12.24 -2.02
CA VAL A 370 6.49 12.32 -3.48
C VAL A 370 6.75 10.92 -4.07
N TYR A 371 7.54 10.11 -3.40
CA TYR A 371 7.75 8.71 -3.81
C TYR A 371 6.44 7.92 -3.85
N ARG A 372 5.61 8.01 -2.79
CA ARG A 372 4.31 7.35 -2.75
C ARG A 372 3.37 7.83 -3.84
N PHE A 373 3.41 9.10 -4.18
CA PHE A 373 2.68 9.65 -5.33
C PHE A 373 3.09 8.96 -6.64
N TRP A 374 4.38 8.90 -6.96
CA TRP A 374 4.88 8.21 -8.14
C TRP A 374 4.56 6.73 -8.13
N ARG A 375 4.77 6.08 -6.99
CA ARG A 375 4.44 4.67 -6.81
C ARG A 375 2.97 4.39 -7.11
N ASP A 376 2.04 5.14 -6.54
CA ASP A 376 0.61 4.89 -6.71
C ASP A 376 0.10 5.31 -8.09
N LEU A 377 0.77 6.23 -8.82
CA LEU A 377 0.55 6.45 -10.24
C LEU A 377 0.87 5.22 -11.09
N GLY A 378 1.67 4.29 -10.60
CA GLY A 378 1.88 2.99 -11.24
C GLY A 378 0.58 2.23 -11.49
N PHE A 379 -0.40 2.33 -10.60
CA PHE A 379 -1.75 1.78 -10.82
C PHE A 379 -2.43 2.39 -12.05
N VAL A 380 -2.30 3.71 -12.21
CA VAL A 380 -2.90 4.44 -13.34
C VAL A 380 -2.27 4.00 -14.67
N PHE A 381 -0.93 3.99 -14.73
CA PHE A 381 -0.20 3.57 -15.94
C PHE A 381 -0.39 2.08 -16.23
N GLY A 382 -0.43 1.24 -15.20
CA GLY A 382 -0.70 -0.19 -15.33
C GLY A 382 -2.12 -0.47 -15.84
N ALA A 383 -3.12 0.19 -15.27
CA ALA A 383 -4.50 -0.03 -15.67
C ALA A 383 -4.79 0.57 -17.06
N ILE A 384 -4.56 1.87 -17.24
CA ILE A 384 -4.90 2.54 -18.50
C ILE A 384 -3.92 2.14 -19.62
N GLY A 385 -2.60 2.29 -19.38
CA GLY A 385 -1.61 2.08 -20.42
C GLY A 385 -1.53 0.62 -20.86
N ILE A 386 -1.36 -0.31 -19.91
CA ILE A 386 -1.25 -1.74 -20.23
C ILE A 386 -2.61 -2.31 -20.64
N GLY A 387 -3.72 -1.83 -20.01
CA GLY A 387 -5.07 -2.24 -20.42
C GLY A 387 -5.40 -1.86 -21.86
N TYR A 388 -5.04 -0.65 -22.29
CA TYR A 388 -5.23 -0.21 -23.69
C TYR A 388 -4.37 -0.99 -24.66
N LEU A 389 -3.12 -1.29 -24.32
CA LEU A 389 -2.27 -2.17 -25.11
C LEU A 389 -2.82 -3.59 -25.22
N ALA A 390 -3.43 -4.09 -24.15
CA ALA A 390 -4.10 -5.38 -24.16
C ALA A 390 -5.31 -5.41 -25.10
N ASP A 391 -6.05 -4.31 -25.21
CA ASP A 391 -7.19 -4.20 -26.14
C ASP A 391 -6.75 -4.19 -27.60
N ILE A 392 -5.60 -3.56 -27.94
CA ILE A 392 -5.09 -3.48 -29.31
C ILE A 392 -4.33 -4.73 -29.72
N PHE A 393 -3.43 -5.21 -28.87
CA PHE A 393 -2.43 -6.24 -29.23
C PHE A 393 -2.65 -7.57 -28.50
N GLY A 394 -3.65 -7.64 -27.60
CA GLY A 394 -3.92 -8.80 -26.75
C GLY A 394 -3.10 -8.82 -25.45
N LEU A 395 -3.56 -9.61 -24.49
CA LEU A 395 -2.96 -9.72 -23.14
C LEU A 395 -1.51 -10.20 -23.19
N ASN A 396 -1.17 -11.10 -24.11
CA ASN A 396 0.18 -11.66 -24.20
C ASN A 396 1.23 -10.56 -24.47
N ILE A 397 0.99 -9.70 -25.48
CA ILE A 397 1.91 -8.61 -25.83
C ILE A 397 1.98 -7.59 -24.69
N ALA A 398 0.85 -7.27 -24.08
CA ALA A 398 0.79 -6.39 -22.92
C ALA A 398 1.65 -6.91 -21.76
N PHE A 399 1.60 -8.22 -21.47
CA PHE A 399 2.41 -8.83 -20.41
C PHE A 399 3.90 -8.91 -20.76
N HIS A 400 4.26 -9.11 -22.02
CA HIS A 400 5.65 -9.00 -22.45
C HIS A 400 6.22 -7.61 -22.15
N LEU A 401 5.47 -6.55 -22.43
CA LEU A 401 5.88 -5.20 -22.09
C LEU A 401 6.04 -5.01 -20.57
N VAL A 402 5.11 -5.52 -19.77
CA VAL A 402 5.19 -5.45 -18.30
C VAL A 402 6.44 -6.14 -17.78
N ALA A 403 6.74 -7.35 -18.28
CA ALA A 403 7.94 -8.08 -17.92
C ALA A 403 9.21 -7.31 -18.31
N PHE A 404 9.24 -6.76 -19.53
CA PHE A 404 10.34 -5.93 -20.01
C PHE A 404 10.54 -4.69 -19.15
N LEU A 405 9.46 -3.98 -18.79
CA LEU A 405 9.52 -2.80 -17.90
C LEU A 405 10.09 -3.15 -16.53
N GLY A 406 9.73 -4.31 -15.96
CA GLY A 406 10.30 -4.81 -14.70
C GLY A 406 11.81 -4.99 -14.79
N ILE A 407 12.28 -5.70 -15.82
CA ILE A 407 13.72 -5.96 -16.07
C ILE A 407 14.46 -4.66 -16.36
N ALA A 408 13.93 -3.81 -17.24
CA ALA A 408 14.52 -2.53 -17.59
C ALA A 408 14.65 -1.61 -16.37
N SER A 409 13.64 -1.59 -15.51
CA SER A 409 13.69 -0.86 -14.23
C SER A 409 14.79 -1.40 -13.31
N GLY A 410 14.95 -2.72 -13.22
CA GLY A 410 16.07 -3.33 -12.48
C GLY A 410 17.43 -2.92 -13.02
N ILE A 411 17.62 -2.95 -14.34
CA ILE A 411 18.86 -2.50 -15.01
C ILE A 411 19.07 -1.01 -14.78
N PHE A 412 18.02 -0.19 -14.82
CA PHE A 412 18.10 1.24 -14.54
C PHE A 412 18.60 1.49 -13.10
N VAL A 413 18.06 0.77 -12.11
CA VAL A 413 18.54 0.82 -10.72
C VAL A 413 20.01 0.41 -10.64
N LEU A 414 20.38 -0.69 -11.29
CA LEU A 414 21.76 -1.17 -11.30
C LEU A 414 22.75 -0.15 -11.85
N THR A 415 22.37 0.61 -12.87
CA THR A 415 23.24 1.58 -13.54
C THR A 415 23.27 2.96 -12.87
N PHE A 416 22.13 3.47 -12.45
CA PHE A 416 22.01 4.88 -12.03
C PHE A 416 21.86 5.09 -10.51
N MET A 417 21.42 4.08 -9.76
CA MET A 417 21.31 4.19 -8.30
C MET A 417 22.69 4.01 -7.65
N LYS A 418 23.06 4.91 -6.76
CA LYS A 418 24.18 4.70 -5.84
C LYS A 418 23.71 3.88 -4.64
N GLU A 419 24.61 3.02 -4.08
CA GLU A 419 24.31 2.35 -2.82
C GLU A 419 24.09 3.39 -1.71
N THR A 420 23.05 3.19 -0.91
CA THR A 420 22.63 4.16 0.11
C THR A 420 22.80 3.65 1.53
N SER A 421 22.90 2.32 1.72
CA SER A 421 23.19 1.78 3.03
C SER A 421 24.61 2.14 3.43
N ARG A 422 24.79 2.71 4.62
CA ARG A 422 26.11 2.82 5.22
C ARG A 422 26.56 1.40 5.55
N GLN A 423 27.49 0.87 4.78
CA GLN A 423 28.21 -0.34 5.20
C GLN A 423 28.86 -0.01 6.55
N ARG A 424 28.35 -0.66 7.60
CA ARG A 424 28.95 -0.62 8.93
C ARG A 424 30.07 -1.65 8.98
#